data_65e9a93b6817d1e5d2e3b2ef14ca1787
#
_entry.id   65e9a93b6817d1e5d2e3b2ef14ca1787
#
_cell.length_a   1.000
_cell.length_b   1.000
_cell.length_c   1.000
_cell.angle_alpha   90.00
_cell.angle_beta   90.00
_cell.angle_gamma   90.00
#
_symmetry.space_group_name_H-M   'P 1'
#
loop_
_entity.id
_entity.type
_entity.pdbx_description
1 polymer ?
#
loop_
_entity_poly.entity_id
_entity_poly.type
_entity_poly.pdbx_seq_one_letter_code
_entity_poly.pdbx_strand_id
1 'polypeptide(L)'
;MRIGIIIGRIGGVDGVALETEKWIDVLKTLGHEVFIMSGEFESWEMDYEHDYLFPALSFFSVEAEWGQRKAFYEPDKDPYPLLDHVEDASNMIHQAMEAWVLEKRIEVILSENASALPCHLSMGVAIKKLIKSTGLPVVTHDHDFHWERGQRYVSVHPEVNKYVDDNFPLLLPDVKHAVINTFGVETFKNRFDIDATMVPNVMDFNRVYGVPTPENEFFLRDVGVLEDEIALLQVTRIVRRKGIETAISLIDQLNDKKLKLVITGNNNDDENKEYYNELIDQIHDLNLSSQVIFAAHKVLDHKDLSDVYAHGRAATYFSTYEGFGNAFVETVLAKKPIFVNDYKPVYSQDIGNKGFETVMITESNLTPESVQQMSDIIYNPKRCLEIGEYNFNIGKKHFSYEVLEEKLSQLFKF
;
A
#
# COMPACT_ATOMS: atom_id res chain seq x y z
N MET A 1 2.68 6.48 26.59
CA MET A 1 1.93 5.21 26.69
C MET A 1 2.77 4.08 26.14
N ARG A 2 2.51 2.85 26.58
CA ARG A 2 3.10 1.60 26.06
C ARG A 2 2.15 1.01 25.03
N ILE A 3 2.50 1.17 23.75
CA ILE A 3 1.64 0.78 22.61
C ILE A 3 2.11 -0.57 22.09
N GLY A 4 1.21 -1.54 22.03
CA GLY A 4 1.46 -2.87 21.46
C GLY A 4 0.90 -2.97 20.04
N ILE A 5 1.78 -3.10 19.05
CA ILE A 5 1.41 -3.32 17.65
C ILE A 5 1.29 -4.82 17.39
N ILE A 6 0.18 -5.24 16.81
CA ILE A 6 -0.05 -6.61 16.32
C ILE A 6 -0.16 -6.55 14.81
N ILE A 7 0.74 -7.26 14.12
CA ILE A 7 0.84 -7.29 12.67
C ILE A 7 1.27 -8.67 12.19
N GLY A 8 0.84 -9.11 11.01
CA GLY A 8 1.26 -10.41 10.45
C GLY A 8 2.71 -10.43 9.97
N ARG A 9 3.20 -9.31 9.42
CA ARG A 9 4.58 -9.14 8.93
C ARG A 9 4.98 -7.67 9.02
N ILE A 10 6.20 -7.41 9.47
CA ILE A 10 6.82 -6.08 9.49
C ILE A 10 8.14 -6.10 8.71
N GLY A 11 8.52 -4.96 8.12
CA GLY A 11 9.69 -4.83 7.27
C GLY A 11 9.43 -5.26 5.81
N GLY A 12 10.49 -5.33 5.01
CA GLY A 12 10.41 -5.65 3.58
C GLY A 12 9.81 -4.53 2.73
N VAL A 13 9.12 -4.89 1.66
CA VAL A 13 8.57 -3.95 0.65
C VAL A 13 7.03 -3.95 0.62
N ASP A 14 6.40 -4.56 1.59
CA ASP A 14 4.94 -4.58 1.70
C ASP A 14 4.40 -3.20 2.09
N GLY A 15 3.34 -2.75 1.41
CA GLY A 15 2.80 -1.41 1.62
C GLY A 15 2.24 -1.16 3.02
N VAL A 16 1.68 -2.19 3.68
CA VAL A 16 1.20 -2.10 5.07
C VAL A 16 2.40 -2.01 6.02
N ALA A 17 3.41 -2.86 5.85
CA ALA A 17 4.61 -2.84 6.66
C ALA A 17 5.34 -1.49 6.57
N LEU A 18 5.54 -0.97 5.35
CA LEU A 18 6.16 0.35 5.13
C LEU A 18 5.36 1.50 5.78
N GLU A 19 4.04 1.43 5.79
CA GLU A 19 3.24 2.45 6.44
C GLU A 19 3.27 2.30 7.97
N THR A 20 3.29 1.06 8.47
CA THR A 20 3.44 0.77 9.90
C THR A 20 4.77 1.31 10.44
N GLU A 21 5.87 1.19 9.70
CA GLU A 21 7.17 1.76 10.08
C GLU A 21 7.09 3.28 10.31
N LYS A 22 6.36 3.99 9.45
CA LYS A 22 6.15 5.44 9.60
C LYS A 22 5.32 5.77 10.83
N TRP A 23 4.28 4.96 11.11
CA TRP A 23 3.51 5.10 12.34
C TRP A 23 4.37 4.87 13.59
N ILE A 24 5.25 3.86 13.57
CA ILE A 24 6.20 3.59 14.66
C ILE A 24 7.10 4.80 14.91
N ASP A 25 7.68 5.36 13.85
CA ASP A 25 8.57 6.53 13.95
C ASP A 25 7.85 7.73 14.57
N VAL A 26 6.64 8.01 14.10
CA VAL A 26 5.84 9.14 14.62
C VAL A 26 5.38 8.89 16.04
N LEU A 27 4.93 7.67 16.39
CA LEU A 27 4.53 7.34 17.76
C LEU A 27 5.70 7.46 18.74
N LYS A 28 6.92 7.03 18.35
CA LYS A 28 8.13 7.23 19.14
C LYS A 28 8.47 8.73 19.30
N THR A 29 8.31 9.52 18.23
CA THR A 29 8.51 10.98 18.27
C THR A 29 7.53 11.66 19.23
N LEU A 30 6.29 11.17 19.31
CA LEU A 30 5.27 11.62 20.26
C LEU A 30 5.56 11.17 21.73
N GLY A 31 6.65 10.46 21.96
CA GLY A 31 7.07 10.01 23.30
C GLY A 31 6.36 8.75 23.78
N HIS A 32 5.82 7.93 22.87
CA HIS A 32 5.28 6.62 23.19
C HIS A 32 6.38 5.56 23.13
N GLU A 33 6.26 4.54 23.96
CA GLU A 33 7.07 3.32 23.91
C GLU A 33 6.32 2.29 23.07
N VAL A 34 6.94 1.80 22.00
CA VAL A 34 6.29 0.93 21.01
C VAL A 34 6.86 -0.47 21.10
N PHE A 35 5.97 -1.45 21.19
CA PHE A 35 6.26 -2.87 21.21
C PHE A 35 5.60 -3.53 20.02
N ILE A 36 6.28 -4.48 19.37
CA ILE A 36 5.78 -5.12 18.15
C ILE A 36 5.67 -6.63 18.39
N MET A 37 4.48 -7.20 18.18
CA MET A 37 4.29 -8.63 18.05
C MET A 37 3.97 -8.94 16.59
N SER A 38 4.88 -9.65 15.92
CA SER A 38 4.74 -9.96 14.49
C SER A 38 5.00 -11.43 14.20
N GLY A 39 4.35 -11.92 13.14
CA GLY A 39 4.60 -13.26 12.59
C GLY A 39 5.93 -13.36 11.84
N GLU A 40 6.36 -12.25 11.23
CA GLU A 40 7.60 -12.15 10.47
C GLU A 40 8.24 -10.78 10.65
N PHE A 41 9.59 -10.77 10.71
CA PHE A 41 10.43 -9.57 10.68
C PHE A 41 11.34 -9.67 9.45
N GLU A 42 10.92 -9.08 8.35
CA GLU A 42 11.63 -9.14 7.07
C GLU A 42 12.58 -7.95 6.95
N SER A 43 13.88 -8.18 6.76
CA SER A 43 14.89 -7.10 6.66
C SER A 43 14.82 -6.07 7.80
N TRP A 44 14.42 -6.51 8.97
CA TRP A 44 14.23 -5.71 10.18
C TRP A 44 15.31 -6.07 11.20
N GLU A 45 15.96 -5.07 11.78
CA GLU A 45 16.88 -5.27 12.88
C GLU A 45 16.07 -5.35 14.19
N MET A 46 15.89 -6.57 14.69
CA MET A 46 15.06 -6.83 15.88
C MET A 46 15.68 -6.24 17.14
N ASP A 47 14.91 -5.43 17.85
CA ASP A 47 15.13 -5.09 19.24
C ASP A 47 14.35 -6.06 20.15
N TYR A 48 15.02 -7.07 20.66
CA TYR A 48 14.40 -8.13 21.49
C TYR A 48 13.76 -7.64 22.80
N GLU A 49 14.01 -6.41 23.22
CA GLU A 49 13.29 -5.80 24.34
C GLU A 49 11.88 -5.38 23.91
N HIS A 50 11.71 -4.90 22.68
CA HIS A 50 10.48 -4.34 22.15
C HIS A 50 9.80 -5.25 21.12
N ASP A 51 10.57 -6.06 20.39
CA ASP A 51 10.08 -6.89 19.30
C ASP A 51 9.90 -8.34 19.75
N TYR A 52 8.73 -8.90 19.45
CA TYR A 52 8.39 -10.28 19.77
C TYR A 52 7.99 -11.03 18.51
N LEU A 53 8.86 -11.95 18.07
CA LEU A 53 8.57 -12.85 16.95
C LEU A 53 7.64 -13.97 17.41
N PHE A 54 6.44 -14.00 16.85
CA PHE A 54 5.48 -15.07 17.06
C PHE A 54 5.01 -15.64 15.71
N PRO A 55 5.68 -16.65 15.14
CA PRO A 55 5.45 -17.14 13.79
C PRO A 55 4.00 -17.55 13.48
N ALA A 56 3.21 -17.88 14.51
CA ALA A 56 1.80 -18.19 14.35
C ALA A 56 0.96 -17.00 13.84
N LEU A 57 1.47 -15.76 13.89
CA LEU A 57 0.78 -14.58 13.32
C LEU A 57 1.08 -14.35 11.84
N SER A 58 2.06 -15.03 11.24
CA SER A 58 2.38 -14.84 9.83
C SER A 58 1.18 -15.15 8.94
N PHE A 59 0.94 -14.31 7.94
CA PHE A 59 -0.06 -14.56 6.89
C PHE A 59 0.27 -15.79 6.03
N PHE A 60 1.54 -16.24 6.08
CA PHE A 60 2.06 -17.43 5.40
C PHE A 60 2.30 -18.60 6.37
N SER A 61 1.82 -18.51 7.61
CA SER A 61 1.85 -19.64 8.53
C SER A 61 0.97 -20.79 8.00
N VAL A 62 1.31 -22.01 8.38
CA VAL A 62 0.51 -23.20 8.03
C VAL A 62 -0.95 -23.02 8.44
N GLU A 63 -1.20 -22.40 9.59
CA GLU A 63 -2.54 -22.10 10.09
C GLU A 63 -3.28 -21.11 9.19
N ALA A 64 -2.64 -20.00 8.82
CA ALA A 64 -3.26 -18.98 7.97
C ALA A 64 -3.60 -19.52 6.58
N GLU A 65 -2.64 -20.20 5.94
CA GLU A 65 -2.82 -20.78 4.61
C GLU A 65 -3.90 -21.87 4.59
N TRP A 66 -3.86 -22.76 5.61
CA TRP A 66 -4.86 -23.82 5.74
C TRP A 66 -6.26 -23.24 5.95
N GLY A 67 -6.39 -22.27 6.86
CA GLY A 67 -7.65 -21.60 7.17
C GLY A 67 -8.25 -20.91 5.94
N GLN A 68 -7.45 -20.11 5.20
CA GLN A 68 -7.90 -19.48 3.97
C GLN A 68 -8.35 -20.49 2.91
N ARG A 69 -7.53 -21.53 2.70
CA ARG A 69 -7.83 -22.56 1.71
C ARG A 69 -9.15 -23.26 2.02
N LYS A 70 -9.37 -23.68 3.27
CA LYS A 70 -10.58 -24.36 3.70
C LYS A 70 -11.82 -23.45 3.75
N ALA A 71 -11.63 -22.17 4.07
CA ALA A 71 -12.73 -21.22 4.10
C ALA A 71 -13.22 -20.82 2.70
N PHE A 72 -12.29 -20.59 1.74
CA PHE A 72 -12.61 -19.84 0.53
C PHE A 72 -12.28 -20.56 -0.78
N TYR A 73 -11.30 -21.49 -0.81
CA TYR A 73 -10.80 -22.06 -2.06
C TYR A 73 -11.11 -23.56 -2.22
N GLU A 74 -10.91 -24.34 -1.16
CA GLU A 74 -11.12 -25.79 -1.14
C GLU A 74 -11.95 -26.18 0.09
N PRO A 75 -13.20 -25.72 0.20
CA PRO A 75 -14.03 -25.99 1.37
C PRO A 75 -14.41 -27.47 1.46
N ASP A 76 -14.41 -28.01 2.66
CA ASP A 76 -14.96 -29.33 2.94
C ASP A 76 -16.50 -29.27 2.88
N LYS A 77 -17.18 -30.43 2.84
CA LYS A 77 -18.65 -30.48 2.79
C LYS A 77 -19.31 -29.93 4.04
N ASP A 78 -18.64 -30.08 5.18
CA ASP A 78 -19.09 -29.61 6.49
C ASP A 78 -18.18 -28.45 6.94
N PRO A 79 -18.71 -27.23 7.18
CA PRO A 79 -17.91 -26.09 7.60
C PRO A 79 -17.53 -26.11 9.09
N TYR A 80 -18.23 -26.87 9.93
CA TYR A 80 -18.04 -26.79 11.39
C TYR A 80 -16.65 -27.24 11.86
N PRO A 81 -16.02 -28.29 11.32
CA PRO A 81 -14.64 -28.64 11.68
C PRO A 81 -13.63 -27.51 11.42
N LEU A 82 -13.83 -26.70 10.37
CA LEU A 82 -13.01 -25.51 10.12
C LEU A 82 -13.26 -24.46 11.22
N LEU A 83 -14.50 -24.16 11.54
CA LEU A 83 -14.85 -23.15 12.54
C LEU A 83 -14.35 -23.53 13.93
N ASP A 84 -14.49 -24.80 14.33
CA ASP A 84 -13.96 -25.34 15.59
C ASP A 84 -12.44 -25.22 15.64
N HIS A 85 -11.75 -25.55 14.55
CA HIS A 85 -10.29 -25.44 14.46
C HIS A 85 -9.84 -23.97 14.58
N VAL A 86 -10.49 -23.04 13.89
CA VAL A 86 -10.19 -21.59 13.98
C VAL A 86 -10.40 -21.09 15.40
N GLU A 87 -11.44 -21.55 16.10
CA GLU A 87 -11.68 -21.22 17.51
C GLU A 87 -10.57 -21.73 18.41
N ASP A 88 -10.12 -22.98 18.24
CA ASP A 88 -9.05 -23.58 19.04
C ASP A 88 -7.70 -22.88 18.78
N ALA A 89 -7.35 -22.66 17.51
CA ALA A 89 -6.13 -21.94 17.14
C ALA A 89 -6.14 -20.50 17.66
N SER A 90 -7.30 -19.81 17.57
CA SER A 90 -7.44 -18.45 18.10
C SER A 90 -7.29 -18.39 19.63
N ASN A 91 -7.69 -19.43 20.36
CA ASN A 91 -7.48 -19.51 21.82
C ASN A 91 -5.99 -19.60 22.15
N MET A 92 -5.20 -20.39 21.41
CA MET A 92 -3.74 -20.47 21.61
C MET A 92 -3.04 -19.14 21.31
N ILE A 93 -3.41 -18.50 20.19
CA ILE A 93 -2.86 -17.19 19.82
C ILE A 93 -3.24 -16.13 20.85
N HIS A 94 -4.50 -16.11 21.30
CA HIS A 94 -4.98 -15.19 22.33
C HIS A 94 -4.19 -15.32 23.63
N GLN A 95 -3.93 -16.54 24.11
CA GLN A 95 -3.14 -16.77 25.33
C GLN A 95 -1.73 -16.20 25.21
N ALA A 96 -1.08 -16.35 24.04
CA ALA A 96 0.24 -15.79 23.79
C ALA A 96 0.21 -14.24 23.75
N MET A 97 -0.80 -13.66 23.11
CA MET A 97 -1.01 -12.20 23.08
C MET A 97 -1.25 -11.64 24.49
N GLU A 98 -2.09 -12.31 25.29
CA GLU A 98 -2.40 -11.89 26.66
C GLU A 98 -1.16 -11.93 27.55
N ALA A 99 -0.34 -13.00 27.45
CA ALA A 99 0.92 -13.09 28.16
C ALA A 99 1.89 -11.97 27.77
N TRP A 100 2.02 -11.66 26.48
CA TRP A 100 2.84 -10.57 25.97
C TRP A 100 2.36 -9.20 26.47
N VAL A 101 1.05 -8.95 26.43
CA VAL A 101 0.43 -7.72 26.94
C VAL A 101 0.78 -7.50 28.41
N LEU A 102 0.67 -8.55 29.23
CA LEU A 102 0.99 -8.49 30.66
C LEU A 102 2.49 -8.30 30.89
N GLU A 103 3.34 -9.05 30.21
CA GLU A 103 4.81 -8.96 30.34
C GLU A 103 5.31 -7.56 29.98
N LYS A 104 4.88 -7.04 28.82
CA LYS A 104 5.30 -5.74 28.30
C LYS A 104 4.48 -4.57 28.89
N ARG A 105 3.48 -4.84 29.73
CA ARG A 105 2.59 -3.83 30.35
C ARG A 105 1.98 -2.91 29.27
N ILE A 106 1.47 -3.49 28.22
CA ILE A 106 0.84 -2.75 27.12
C ILE A 106 -0.41 -2.02 27.65
N GLU A 107 -0.54 -0.77 27.27
CA GLU A 107 -1.67 0.10 27.67
C GLU A 107 -2.69 0.31 26.55
N VAL A 108 -2.24 0.17 25.28
CA VAL A 108 -3.07 0.36 24.08
C VAL A 108 -2.64 -0.65 23.03
N ILE A 109 -3.59 -1.26 22.34
CA ILE A 109 -3.33 -2.12 21.17
C ILE A 109 -3.50 -1.31 19.88
N LEU A 110 -2.54 -1.45 18.95
CA LEU A 110 -2.65 -1.06 17.57
C LEU A 110 -2.71 -2.32 16.70
N SER A 111 -3.86 -2.56 16.05
CA SER A 111 -4.04 -3.66 15.10
C SER A 111 -3.75 -3.17 13.69
N GLU A 112 -2.60 -3.55 13.15
CA GLU A 112 -2.13 -3.13 11.83
C GLU A 112 -2.59 -4.10 10.74
N ASN A 113 -3.70 -3.77 10.12
CA ASN A 113 -4.37 -4.57 9.08
C ASN A 113 -4.55 -6.06 9.45
N ALA A 114 -4.48 -6.36 10.75
CA ALA A 114 -4.49 -7.72 11.30
C ALA A 114 -5.90 -8.21 11.64
N SER A 115 -6.87 -7.29 11.69
CA SER A 115 -8.28 -7.57 11.99
C SER A 115 -9.27 -7.02 10.95
N ALA A 116 -8.78 -6.56 9.80
CA ALA A 116 -9.59 -6.03 8.71
C ALA A 116 -9.99 -7.11 7.69
N LEU A 117 -9.05 -7.99 7.36
CA LEU A 117 -9.20 -9.04 6.36
C LEU A 117 -9.12 -10.44 6.99
N PRO A 118 -9.92 -11.41 6.52
CA PRO A 118 -9.86 -12.79 6.98
C PRO A 118 -8.69 -13.58 6.30
N CYS A 119 -7.57 -12.90 6.04
CA CYS A 119 -6.36 -13.54 5.53
C CYS A 119 -5.65 -14.39 6.59
N HIS A 120 -5.99 -14.18 7.84
CA HIS A 120 -5.60 -15.03 8.96
C HIS A 120 -6.77 -15.08 9.97
N LEU A 121 -7.70 -16.03 9.75
CA LEU A 121 -8.93 -16.13 10.53
C LEU A 121 -8.65 -16.19 12.03
N SER A 122 -7.77 -17.10 12.46
CA SER A 122 -7.47 -17.34 13.89
C SER A 122 -6.80 -16.13 14.55
N MET A 123 -5.96 -15.35 13.83
CA MET A 123 -5.34 -14.14 14.36
C MET A 123 -6.37 -13.04 14.62
N GLY A 124 -7.24 -12.75 13.63
CA GLY A 124 -8.26 -11.69 13.79
C GLY A 124 -9.23 -12.00 14.92
N VAL A 125 -9.64 -13.28 15.05
CA VAL A 125 -10.48 -13.74 16.17
C VAL A 125 -9.74 -13.67 17.52
N ALA A 126 -8.44 -14.00 17.54
CA ALA A 126 -7.62 -13.89 18.76
C ALA A 126 -7.50 -12.44 19.23
N ILE A 127 -7.31 -11.48 18.31
CA ILE A 127 -7.29 -10.04 18.64
C ILE A 127 -8.63 -9.64 19.28
N LYS A 128 -9.75 -10.07 18.71
CA LYS A 128 -11.09 -9.79 19.27
C LYS A 128 -11.25 -10.37 20.68
N LYS A 129 -10.74 -11.57 20.92
CA LYS A 129 -10.72 -12.21 22.26
C LYS A 129 -9.84 -11.42 23.25
N LEU A 130 -8.64 -11.01 22.82
CA LEU A 130 -7.72 -10.21 23.62
C LEU A 130 -8.37 -8.92 24.12
N ILE A 131 -9.04 -8.19 23.22
CA ILE A 131 -9.69 -6.94 23.60
C ILE A 131 -10.84 -7.18 24.59
N LYS A 132 -11.64 -8.23 24.36
CA LYS A 132 -12.73 -8.60 25.29
C LYS A 132 -12.25 -9.03 26.67
N SER A 133 -11.10 -9.74 26.76
CA SER A 133 -10.57 -10.22 28.03
C SER A 133 -9.83 -9.16 28.83
N THR A 134 -9.12 -8.26 28.14
CA THR A 134 -8.27 -7.24 28.78
C THR A 134 -8.98 -5.91 28.98
N GLY A 135 -9.94 -5.56 28.13
CA GLY A 135 -10.59 -4.25 28.10
C GLY A 135 -9.64 -3.12 27.69
N LEU A 136 -8.52 -3.43 27.05
CA LEU A 136 -7.58 -2.41 26.59
C LEU A 136 -8.17 -1.54 25.50
N PRO A 137 -7.85 -0.24 25.49
CA PRO A 137 -8.12 0.62 24.35
C PRO A 137 -7.47 0.10 23.07
N VAL A 138 -8.13 0.28 21.94
CA VAL A 138 -7.67 -0.22 20.63
C VAL A 138 -7.77 0.85 19.58
N VAL A 139 -6.75 0.92 18.74
CA VAL A 139 -6.78 1.55 17.43
C VAL A 139 -6.63 0.45 16.38
N THR A 140 -7.49 0.40 15.38
CA THR A 140 -7.24 -0.37 14.16
C THR A 140 -6.71 0.56 13.08
N HIS A 141 -5.72 0.10 12.31
CA HIS A 141 -5.29 0.78 11.10
C HIS A 141 -5.54 -0.18 9.93
N ASP A 142 -6.61 0.10 9.19
CA ASP A 142 -7.16 -0.81 8.20
C ASP A 142 -6.95 -0.24 6.78
N HIS A 143 -6.22 -0.98 5.94
CA HIS A 143 -5.87 -0.55 4.58
C HIS A 143 -6.89 -0.98 3.55
N ASP A 144 -7.56 -2.12 3.77
CA ASP A 144 -8.60 -2.66 2.90
C ASP A 144 -9.46 -3.70 3.64
N PHE A 145 -10.60 -4.03 3.05
CA PHE A 145 -11.60 -4.90 3.66
C PHE A 145 -11.97 -6.07 2.75
N HIS A 146 -12.49 -7.15 3.34
CA HIS A 146 -12.82 -8.38 2.60
C HIS A 146 -13.79 -8.14 1.44
N TRP A 147 -14.76 -7.22 1.57
CA TRP A 147 -15.72 -6.89 0.51
C TRP A 147 -15.12 -6.12 -0.67
N GLU A 148 -13.93 -5.55 -0.53
CA GLU A 148 -13.20 -4.86 -1.60
C GLU A 148 -12.42 -5.84 -2.48
N ARG A 149 -12.33 -7.10 -2.07
CA ARG A 149 -11.55 -8.15 -2.72
C ARG A 149 -12.39 -9.08 -3.62
N GLY A 150 -13.59 -8.63 -4.03
CA GLY A 150 -14.49 -9.40 -4.89
C GLY A 150 -14.88 -10.73 -4.24
N GLN A 151 -14.65 -11.84 -4.96
CA GLN A 151 -15.00 -13.18 -4.49
C GLN A 151 -13.92 -13.85 -3.63
N ARG A 152 -12.79 -13.21 -3.41
CA ARG A 152 -11.62 -13.83 -2.74
C ARG A 152 -11.95 -14.36 -1.34
N TYR A 153 -12.79 -13.67 -0.60
CA TYR A 153 -13.16 -14.01 0.78
C TYR A 153 -14.64 -14.37 0.91
N VAL A 154 -15.22 -14.93 -0.14
CA VAL A 154 -16.60 -15.44 -0.13
C VAL A 154 -16.57 -16.96 -0.13
N SER A 155 -17.12 -17.56 0.94
CA SER A 155 -17.25 -19.00 1.07
C SER A 155 -18.52 -19.50 0.39
N VAL A 156 -18.51 -20.75 -0.04
CA VAL A 156 -19.75 -21.45 -0.46
C VAL A 156 -20.66 -21.77 0.74
N HIS A 157 -20.12 -21.70 1.98
CA HIS A 157 -20.86 -21.96 3.21
C HIS A 157 -21.35 -20.67 3.86
N PRO A 158 -22.67 -20.46 3.98
CA PRO A 158 -23.23 -19.29 4.66
C PRO A 158 -22.73 -19.10 6.10
N GLU A 159 -22.44 -20.20 6.80
CA GLU A 159 -21.95 -20.20 8.18
C GLU A 159 -20.55 -19.56 8.25
N VAL A 160 -19.67 -19.87 7.27
CA VAL A 160 -18.32 -19.28 7.19
C VAL A 160 -18.41 -17.79 6.83
N ASN A 161 -19.30 -17.41 5.88
CA ASN A 161 -19.50 -16.00 5.55
C ASN A 161 -20.01 -15.22 6.76
N LYS A 162 -20.98 -15.78 7.50
CA LYS A 162 -21.46 -15.17 8.74
C LYS A 162 -20.34 -15.05 9.79
N TYR A 163 -19.49 -16.07 9.94
CA TYR A 163 -18.35 -16.03 10.86
C TYR A 163 -17.36 -14.93 10.49
N VAL A 164 -17.11 -14.74 9.19
CA VAL A 164 -16.28 -13.64 8.68
C VAL A 164 -16.94 -12.29 9.01
N ASP A 165 -18.20 -12.10 8.67
CA ASP A 165 -18.94 -10.84 8.95
C ASP A 165 -19.02 -10.51 10.44
N ASP A 166 -19.09 -11.51 11.31
CA ASP A 166 -19.12 -11.34 12.77
C ASP A 166 -17.76 -10.94 13.36
N ASN A 167 -16.66 -11.20 12.67
CA ASN A 167 -15.31 -11.02 13.21
C ASN A 167 -14.43 -10.02 12.44
N PHE A 168 -14.75 -9.70 11.18
CA PHE A 168 -13.94 -8.83 10.31
C PHE A 168 -14.81 -7.77 9.63
N PRO A 169 -14.47 -6.48 9.79
CA PRO A 169 -13.42 -5.93 10.66
C PRO A 169 -13.75 -6.08 12.15
N LEU A 170 -12.82 -5.73 13.01
CA LEU A 170 -13.01 -5.74 14.47
C LEU A 170 -14.02 -4.68 14.90
N LEU A 171 -15.28 -5.08 15.07
CA LEU A 171 -16.36 -4.19 15.50
C LEU A 171 -16.68 -4.45 16.99
N LEU A 172 -16.04 -3.67 17.87
CA LEU A 172 -16.33 -3.68 19.30
C LEU A 172 -16.55 -2.23 19.79
N PRO A 173 -17.32 -2.04 20.89
CA PRO A 173 -17.39 -0.73 21.52
C PRO A 173 -16.00 -0.21 21.87
N ASP A 174 -15.83 1.11 21.78
CA ASP A 174 -14.60 1.82 22.16
C ASP A 174 -13.36 1.51 21.30
N VAL A 175 -13.49 0.78 20.18
CA VAL A 175 -12.45 0.67 19.16
C VAL A 175 -12.43 1.94 18.31
N LYS A 176 -11.26 2.55 18.16
CA LYS A 176 -11.05 3.66 17.24
C LYS A 176 -10.52 3.13 15.92
N HIS A 177 -11.26 3.40 14.84
CA HIS A 177 -10.92 2.93 13.51
C HIS A 177 -10.17 4.01 12.72
N ALA A 178 -8.95 3.70 12.28
CA ALA A 178 -8.22 4.47 11.30
C ALA A 178 -8.30 3.75 9.94
N VAL A 179 -8.67 4.49 8.90
CA VAL A 179 -8.74 4.00 7.51
C VAL A 179 -7.95 4.94 6.60
N ILE A 180 -7.42 4.42 5.50
CA ILE A 180 -6.46 5.16 4.67
C ILE A 180 -7.10 6.12 3.66
N ASN A 181 -8.44 6.09 3.49
CA ASN A 181 -9.13 6.91 2.48
C ASN A 181 -10.56 7.27 2.93
N THR A 182 -11.15 8.26 2.26
CA THR A 182 -12.53 8.72 2.52
C THR A 182 -13.57 7.64 2.24
N PHE A 183 -13.34 6.77 1.25
CA PHE A 183 -14.25 5.67 0.94
C PHE A 183 -14.39 4.70 2.12
N GLY A 184 -13.29 4.42 2.83
CA GLY A 184 -13.30 3.63 4.07
C GLY A 184 -14.15 4.30 5.16
N VAL A 185 -13.99 5.62 5.36
CA VAL A 185 -14.81 6.38 6.33
C VAL A 185 -16.29 6.27 6.00
N GLU A 186 -16.66 6.53 4.76
CA GLU A 186 -18.05 6.45 4.29
C GLU A 186 -18.62 5.03 4.44
N THR A 187 -17.79 4.01 4.15
CA THR A 187 -18.19 2.60 4.29
C THR A 187 -18.47 2.24 5.74
N PHE A 188 -17.60 2.65 6.68
CA PHE A 188 -17.84 2.42 8.12
C PHE A 188 -19.12 3.11 8.59
N LYS A 189 -19.33 4.35 8.18
CA LYS A 189 -20.54 5.09 8.53
C LYS A 189 -21.81 4.44 7.98
N ASN A 190 -21.78 4.08 6.70
CA ASN A 190 -22.99 3.55 6.03
C ASN A 190 -23.32 2.10 6.41
N ARG A 191 -22.31 1.26 6.65
CA ARG A 191 -22.54 -0.18 6.97
C ARG A 191 -22.72 -0.44 8.45
N PHE A 192 -22.05 0.31 9.31
CA PHE A 192 -21.95 -0.02 10.73
C PHE A 192 -22.40 1.12 11.65
N ASP A 193 -22.70 2.31 11.10
CA ASP A 193 -22.96 3.56 11.85
C ASP A 193 -21.79 3.93 12.80
N ILE A 194 -20.56 3.63 12.39
CA ILE A 194 -19.33 3.92 13.13
C ILE A 194 -18.59 5.08 12.45
N ASP A 195 -18.08 6.01 13.25
CA ASP A 195 -17.24 7.10 12.78
C ASP A 195 -15.77 6.64 12.76
N ALA A 196 -15.23 6.39 11.56
CA ALA A 196 -13.81 6.10 11.36
C ALA A 196 -13.03 7.38 11.08
N THR A 197 -11.74 7.39 11.43
CA THR A 197 -10.82 8.50 11.17
C THR A 197 -10.02 8.22 9.91
N MET A 198 -10.05 9.13 8.93
CA MET A 198 -9.16 9.06 7.77
C MET A 198 -7.75 9.45 8.17
N VAL A 199 -6.81 8.53 8.00
CA VAL A 199 -5.37 8.72 8.17
C VAL A 199 -4.71 8.36 6.84
N PRO A 200 -4.30 9.34 6.03
CA PRO A 200 -3.70 9.06 4.73
C PRO A 200 -2.33 8.43 4.88
N ASN A 201 -1.91 7.67 3.90
CA ASN A 201 -0.52 7.26 3.80
C ASN A 201 0.36 8.51 3.62
N VAL A 202 1.52 8.51 4.24
CA VAL A 202 2.41 9.68 4.31
C VAL A 202 3.82 9.37 3.82
N MET A 203 4.59 10.44 3.56
CA MET A 203 6.02 10.36 3.27
C MET A 203 6.80 11.37 4.12
N ASP A 204 8.08 11.10 4.32
CA ASP A 204 8.98 12.07 4.97
C ASP A 204 9.42 13.15 3.97
N PHE A 205 8.69 14.26 3.95
CA PHE A 205 8.99 15.42 3.10
C PHE A 205 10.22 16.23 3.54
N ASN A 206 10.86 15.88 4.64
CA ASN A 206 12.12 16.47 5.08
C ASN A 206 13.32 15.66 4.60
N ARG A 207 13.08 14.44 4.06
CA ARG A 207 14.11 13.58 3.49
C ARG A 207 14.53 14.07 2.10
N VAL A 208 15.82 13.94 1.79
CA VAL A 208 16.31 14.09 0.42
C VAL A 208 15.85 12.88 -0.41
N TYR A 209 15.11 13.11 -1.48
CA TYR A 209 14.53 12.05 -2.30
C TYR A 209 14.50 12.42 -3.79
N GLY A 210 14.76 11.46 -4.67
CA GLY A 210 14.72 11.65 -6.12
C GLY A 210 15.74 12.66 -6.64
N VAL A 211 16.90 12.76 -5.99
CA VAL A 211 17.98 13.71 -6.33
C VAL A 211 19.14 12.96 -6.97
N PRO A 212 19.71 13.47 -8.07
CA PRO A 212 20.93 12.91 -8.66
C PRO A 212 22.11 12.94 -7.67
N THR A 213 22.77 11.80 -7.52
CA THR A 213 23.98 11.61 -6.72
C THR A 213 25.05 10.87 -7.53
N PRO A 214 26.33 10.88 -7.11
CA PRO A 214 27.35 10.08 -7.79
C PRO A 214 27.04 8.58 -7.82
N GLU A 215 26.31 8.07 -6.83
CA GLU A 215 25.95 6.67 -6.71
C GLU A 215 24.86 6.26 -7.71
N ASN A 216 23.96 7.17 -8.08
CA ASN A 216 22.86 6.89 -9.00
C ASN A 216 23.01 7.52 -10.40
N GLU A 217 24.12 8.22 -10.69
CA GLU A 217 24.31 8.96 -11.95
C GLU A 217 24.18 8.09 -13.22
N PHE A 218 24.46 6.79 -13.10
CA PHE A 218 24.44 5.87 -14.22
C PHE A 218 23.16 5.03 -14.30
N PHE A 219 22.20 5.21 -13.39
CA PHE A 219 21.01 4.37 -13.31
C PHE A 219 20.26 4.25 -14.65
N LEU A 220 19.95 5.36 -15.32
CA LEU A 220 19.24 5.33 -16.60
C LEU A 220 20.06 4.64 -17.69
N ARG A 221 21.36 4.87 -17.77
CA ARG A 221 22.25 4.16 -18.71
C ARG A 221 22.26 2.66 -18.45
N ASP A 222 22.30 2.26 -17.19
CA ASP A 222 22.35 0.86 -16.79
C ASP A 222 21.07 0.11 -17.09
N VAL A 223 19.93 0.81 -17.16
CA VAL A 223 18.65 0.24 -17.62
C VAL A 223 18.46 0.38 -19.13
N GLY A 224 19.38 1.02 -19.87
CA GLY A 224 19.34 1.11 -21.33
C GLY A 224 18.80 2.41 -21.91
N VAL A 225 18.72 3.49 -21.12
CA VAL A 225 18.37 4.84 -21.59
C VAL A 225 19.64 5.63 -21.86
N LEU A 226 19.78 6.19 -23.06
CA LEU A 226 20.93 6.97 -23.47
C LEU A 226 20.86 8.41 -22.94
N GLU A 227 22.01 9.10 -22.92
CA GLU A 227 22.14 10.46 -22.37
C GLU A 227 21.24 11.51 -23.06
N ASP A 228 20.98 11.34 -24.36
CA ASP A 228 20.14 12.24 -25.14
C ASP A 228 18.67 11.80 -25.22
N GLU A 229 18.29 10.77 -24.47
CA GLU A 229 16.92 10.24 -24.39
C GLU A 229 16.20 10.73 -23.13
N ILE A 230 14.87 10.69 -23.17
CA ILE A 230 13.99 11.15 -22.10
C ILE A 230 13.32 9.93 -21.47
N ALA A 231 13.48 9.75 -20.15
CA ALA A 231 12.81 8.69 -19.42
C ALA A 231 11.50 9.18 -18.82
N LEU A 232 10.39 8.53 -19.18
CA LEU A 232 9.16 8.49 -18.39
C LEU A 232 9.19 7.27 -17.49
N LEU A 233 8.78 7.44 -16.24
CA LEU A 233 8.81 6.39 -15.22
C LEU A 233 7.43 5.79 -15.00
N GLN A 234 7.36 4.47 -14.93
CA GLN A 234 6.20 3.72 -14.45
C GLN A 234 6.63 2.90 -13.23
N VAL A 235 6.57 3.53 -12.05
CA VAL A 235 7.08 2.95 -10.79
C VAL A 235 5.99 2.15 -10.11
N THR A 236 5.59 1.03 -10.73
CA THR A 236 4.53 0.16 -10.22
C THR A 236 4.81 -1.29 -10.58
N ARG A 237 4.24 -2.24 -9.80
CA ARG A 237 4.20 -3.66 -10.17
C ARG A 237 3.47 -3.85 -11.50
N ILE A 238 3.81 -4.92 -12.22
CA ILE A 238 3.16 -5.26 -13.48
C ILE A 238 1.92 -6.11 -13.16
N VAL A 239 0.80 -5.41 -12.94
CA VAL A 239 -0.53 -6.01 -12.74
C VAL A 239 -1.57 -5.14 -13.46
N ARG A 240 -2.62 -5.74 -14.00
CA ARG A 240 -3.60 -5.11 -14.91
C ARG A 240 -4.14 -3.77 -14.40
N ARG A 241 -4.48 -3.69 -13.12
CA ARG A 241 -5.03 -2.45 -12.55
C ARG A 241 -4.08 -1.25 -12.57
N LYS A 242 -2.80 -1.45 -12.89
CA LYS A 242 -1.79 -0.36 -12.95
C LYS A 242 -1.79 0.40 -14.28
N GLY A 243 -2.56 -0.06 -15.29
CA GLY A 243 -2.79 0.65 -16.54
C GLY A 243 -1.51 0.91 -17.36
N ILE A 244 -0.58 -0.06 -17.36
CA ILE A 244 0.71 0.06 -18.08
C ILE A 244 0.46 0.13 -19.58
N GLU A 245 -0.56 -0.54 -20.10
CA GLU A 245 -1.00 -0.49 -21.49
C GLU A 245 -1.33 0.95 -21.95
N THR A 246 -1.87 1.76 -21.04
CA THR A 246 -2.15 3.19 -21.30
C THR A 246 -0.85 3.99 -21.40
N ALA A 247 0.14 3.70 -20.55
CA ALA A 247 1.46 4.34 -20.64
C ALA A 247 2.20 3.98 -21.94
N ILE A 248 2.09 2.71 -22.40
CA ILE A 248 2.62 2.26 -23.69
C ILE A 248 1.92 3.01 -24.85
N SER A 249 0.60 3.13 -24.79
CA SER A 249 -0.19 3.89 -25.79
C SER A 249 0.19 5.37 -25.82
N LEU A 250 0.55 5.97 -24.67
CA LEU A 250 1.06 7.35 -24.62
C LEU A 250 2.39 7.48 -25.39
N ILE A 251 3.32 6.54 -25.24
CA ILE A 251 4.59 6.52 -25.97
C ILE A 251 4.34 6.47 -27.49
N ASP A 252 3.43 5.61 -27.94
CA ASP A 252 3.06 5.51 -29.35
C ASP A 252 2.50 6.85 -29.89
N GLN A 253 1.54 7.45 -29.17
CA GLN A 253 0.90 8.70 -29.59
C GLN A 253 1.85 9.89 -29.60
N LEU A 254 2.84 9.95 -28.69
CA LEU A 254 3.86 10.99 -28.69
C LEU A 254 4.86 10.83 -29.85
N ASN A 255 5.01 9.63 -30.38
CA ASN A 255 5.78 9.30 -31.60
C ASN A 255 7.20 9.90 -31.63
N ASP A 256 7.89 9.92 -30.48
CA ASP A 256 9.27 10.37 -30.36
C ASP A 256 10.20 9.21 -29.97
N LYS A 257 11.12 8.83 -30.85
CA LYS A 257 12.04 7.70 -30.67
C LYS A 257 13.03 7.89 -29.49
N LYS A 258 13.23 9.13 -29.05
CA LYS A 258 14.06 9.46 -27.88
C LYS A 258 13.31 9.32 -26.55
N LEU A 259 11.99 9.15 -26.59
CA LEU A 259 11.19 8.95 -25.40
C LEU A 259 11.20 7.47 -24.99
N LYS A 260 11.54 7.19 -23.75
CA LYS A 260 11.58 5.84 -23.18
C LYS A 260 10.62 5.71 -22.01
N LEU A 261 9.88 4.63 -21.95
CA LEU A 261 9.08 4.24 -20.79
C LEU A 261 9.87 3.21 -19.97
N VAL A 262 10.23 3.57 -18.74
CA VAL A 262 10.97 2.70 -17.82
C VAL A 262 10.01 2.15 -16.77
N ILE A 263 9.72 0.85 -16.85
CA ILE A 263 8.82 0.12 -15.95
C ILE A 263 9.68 -0.60 -14.91
N THR A 264 9.54 -0.24 -13.62
CA THR A 264 10.48 -0.68 -12.59
C THR A 264 9.96 -1.83 -11.73
N GLY A 265 8.66 -2.12 -11.78
CA GLY A 265 8.08 -3.21 -11.00
C GLY A 265 8.25 -4.58 -11.65
N ASN A 266 8.14 -5.63 -10.82
CA ASN A 266 8.10 -7.01 -11.29
C ASN A 266 6.65 -7.47 -11.62
N ASN A 267 6.54 -8.67 -12.17
CA ASN A 267 5.28 -9.33 -12.53
C ASN A 267 4.98 -10.58 -11.66
N ASN A 268 5.49 -10.63 -10.43
CA ASN A 268 5.31 -11.81 -9.58
C ASN A 268 3.85 -12.03 -9.17
N ASP A 269 3.05 -10.95 -9.12
CA ASP A 269 1.63 -10.98 -8.78
C ASP A 269 0.71 -11.15 -10.01
N ASP A 270 1.29 -11.32 -11.21
CA ASP A 270 0.55 -11.57 -12.46
C ASP A 270 0.41 -13.08 -12.64
N GLU A 271 -0.73 -13.63 -12.25
CA GLU A 271 -1.02 -15.05 -12.38
C GLU A 271 -0.87 -15.48 -13.85
N ASN A 272 -0.08 -16.54 -14.08
CA ASN A 272 0.25 -17.07 -15.41
C ASN A 272 0.94 -16.07 -16.36
N LYS A 273 1.34 -14.90 -15.90
CA LYS A 273 1.94 -13.83 -16.71
C LYS A 273 1.07 -13.38 -17.90
N GLU A 274 -0.23 -13.50 -17.81
CA GLU A 274 -1.16 -13.14 -18.89
C GLU A 274 -1.06 -11.67 -19.25
N TYR A 275 -1.15 -10.79 -18.26
CA TYR A 275 -1.07 -9.35 -18.49
C TYR A 275 0.31 -8.92 -19.00
N TYR A 276 1.39 -9.50 -18.46
CA TYR A 276 2.73 -9.23 -18.98
C TYR A 276 2.87 -9.59 -20.46
N ASN A 277 2.35 -10.75 -20.88
CA ASN A 277 2.40 -11.17 -22.28
C ASN A 277 1.58 -10.23 -23.18
N GLU A 278 0.39 -9.78 -22.75
CA GLU A 278 -0.40 -8.78 -23.49
C GLU A 278 0.38 -7.47 -23.68
N LEU A 279 1.12 -7.01 -22.69
CA LEU A 279 1.97 -5.82 -22.81
C LEU A 279 3.10 -6.05 -23.83
N ILE A 280 3.72 -7.22 -23.86
CA ILE A 280 4.75 -7.57 -24.85
C ILE A 280 4.15 -7.57 -26.27
N ASP A 281 2.96 -8.16 -26.46
CA ASP A 281 2.27 -8.17 -27.74
C ASP A 281 1.95 -6.73 -28.19
N GLN A 282 1.41 -5.89 -27.31
CA GLN A 282 1.15 -4.48 -27.62
C GLN A 282 2.42 -3.73 -28.03
N ILE A 283 3.54 -3.91 -27.30
CA ILE A 283 4.83 -3.29 -27.59
C ILE A 283 5.32 -3.71 -28.98
N HIS A 284 5.16 -4.99 -29.33
CA HIS A 284 5.56 -5.52 -30.63
C HIS A 284 4.67 -4.95 -31.75
N ASP A 285 3.37 -4.96 -31.58
CA ASP A 285 2.40 -4.49 -32.59
C ASP A 285 2.58 -2.99 -32.89
N LEU A 286 2.92 -2.19 -31.88
CA LEU A 286 3.22 -0.76 -32.01
C LEU A 286 4.67 -0.46 -32.40
N ASN A 287 5.53 -1.46 -32.58
CA ASN A 287 6.98 -1.33 -32.85
C ASN A 287 7.73 -0.48 -31.82
N LEU A 288 7.39 -0.65 -30.52
CA LEU A 288 7.96 0.09 -29.39
C LEU A 288 9.04 -0.66 -28.63
N SER A 289 9.55 -1.79 -29.13
CA SER A 289 10.52 -2.66 -28.45
C SER A 289 11.83 -1.93 -28.01
N SER A 290 12.19 -0.84 -28.67
CA SER A 290 13.34 0.00 -28.30
C SER A 290 12.98 1.15 -27.36
N GLN A 291 11.72 1.35 -27.03
CA GLN A 291 11.24 2.49 -26.23
C GLN A 291 10.64 2.07 -24.89
N VAL A 292 10.19 0.82 -24.74
CA VAL A 292 9.65 0.31 -23.48
C VAL A 292 10.67 -0.61 -22.82
N ILE A 293 11.07 -0.30 -21.60
CA ILE A 293 12.15 -0.95 -20.87
C ILE A 293 11.60 -1.52 -19.56
N PHE A 294 11.72 -2.83 -19.37
CA PHE A 294 11.41 -3.51 -18.11
C PHE A 294 12.66 -3.56 -17.24
N ALA A 295 12.72 -2.72 -16.22
CA ALA A 295 13.91 -2.47 -15.42
C ALA A 295 13.91 -3.17 -14.04
N ALA A 296 12.94 -4.04 -13.75
CA ALA A 296 12.81 -4.69 -12.46
C ALA A 296 14.10 -5.38 -11.97
N HIS A 297 14.86 -5.99 -12.90
CA HIS A 297 16.12 -6.66 -12.60
C HIS A 297 17.26 -5.72 -12.15
N LYS A 298 17.11 -4.41 -12.35
CA LYS A 298 18.07 -3.37 -11.93
C LYS A 298 17.62 -2.63 -10.67
N VAL A 299 16.38 -2.87 -10.24
CA VAL A 299 15.77 -2.21 -9.07
C VAL A 299 15.71 -3.16 -7.87
N LEU A 300 16.15 -4.42 -8.02
CA LEU A 300 16.05 -5.48 -7.01
C LEU A 300 16.71 -5.13 -5.67
N ASP A 301 17.78 -4.35 -5.68
CA ASP A 301 18.56 -4.01 -4.48
C ASP A 301 18.22 -2.63 -3.92
N HIS A 302 17.29 -1.89 -4.54
CA HIS A 302 16.89 -0.58 -4.05
C HIS A 302 15.89 -0.73 -2.91
N LYS A 303 16.39 -0.63 -1.68
CA LYS A 303 15.53 -0.36 -0.50
C LYS A 303 14.79 0.96 -0.65
N ASP A 304 15.21 1.77 -1.61
CA ASP A 304 14.75 3.11 -1.84
C ASP A 304 14.58 3.38 -3.34
N LEU A 305 13.36 3.71 -3.74
CA LEU A 305 13.04 4.10 -5.12
C LEU A 305 13.58 5.51 -5.49
N SER A 306 14.23 6.20 -4.56
CA SER A 306 14.81 7.53 -4.77
C SER A 306 15.68 7.61 -6.02
N ASP A 307 16.55 6.62 -6.23
CA ASP A 307 17.46 6.57 -7.38
C ASP A 307 16.71 6.43 -8.70
N VAL A 308 15.59 5.70 -8.70
CA VAL A 308 14.72 5.57 -9.87
C VAL A 308 14.15 6.93 -10.28
N TYR A 309 13.65 7.69 -9.30
CA TYR A 309 13.06 9.00 -9.57
C TYR A 309 14.10 10.06 -9.92
N ALA A 310 15.35 9.94 -9.47
CA ALA A 310 16.39 10.97 -9.59
C ALA A 310 16.54 11.50 -11.02
N HIS A 311 16.55 10.63 -12.01
CA HIS A 311 16.85 10.96 -13.41
C HIS A 311 15.63 10.93 -14.33
N GLY A 312 14.46 10.52 -13.85
CA GLY A 312 13.23 10.53 -14.64
C GLY A 312 12.71 11.95 -14.93
N ARG A 313 12.11 12.15 -16.09
CA ARG A 313 11.50 13.42 -16.49
C ARG A 313 10.15 13.65 -15.83
N ALA A 314 9.31 12.65 -15.86
CA ALA A 314 7.96 12.60 -15.29
C ALA A 314 7.59 11.16 -15.01
N ALA A 315 6.50 10.93 -14.26
CA ALA A 315 5.96 9.60 -14.04
C ALA A 315 4.55 9.45 -14.63
N THR A 316 4.23 8.23 -15.07
CA THR A 316 2.88 7.80 -15.43
C THR A 316 2.29 6.94 -14.31
N TYR A 317 1.04 7.18 -13.97
CA TYR A 317 0.30 6.44 -12.94
C TYR A 317 -1.16 6.26 -13.37
N PHE A 318 -1.36 5.45 -14.41
CA PHE A 318 -2.67 5.25 -15.02
C PHE A 318 -3.47 4.12 -14.37
N SER A 319 -3.23 3.87 -13.07
CA SER A 319 -3.99 2.90 -12.31
C SER A 319 -5.50 3.12 -12.43
N THR A 320 -6.26 2.03 -12.43
CA THR A 320 -7.74 2.09 -12.45
C THR A 320 -8.34 2.00 -11.07
N TYR A 321 -7.63 1.33 -10.15
CA TYR A 321 -8.04 1.13 -8.77
C TYR A 321 -6.83 1.15 -7.83
N GLU A 322 -6.93 1.90 -6.72
CA GLU A 322 -5.95 1.94 -5.65
C GLU A 322 -6.63 2.15 -4.29
N GLY A 323 -6.06 1.56 -3.24
CA GLY A 323 -6.47 1.86 -1.86
C GLY A 323 -6.06 3.27 -1.43
N PHE A 324 -4.89 3.75 -1.90
CA PHE A 324 -4.45 5.12 -1.68
C PHE A 324 -3.69 5.69 -2.89
N GLY A 325 -2.52 5.17 -3.23
CA GLY A 325 -1.70 5.65 -4.35
C GLY A 325 -0.33 6.14 -3.91
N ASN A 326 0.43 5.30 -3.20
CA ASN A 326 1.75 5.65 -2.68
C ASN A 326 2.69 6.16 -3.77
N ALA A 327 2.69 5.56 -4.98
CA ALA A 327 3.54 6.00 -6.08
C ALA A 327 3.22 7.43 -6.56
N PHE A 328 1.99 7.92 -6.37
CA PHE A 328 1.67 9.33 -6.58
C PHE A 328 2.44 10.22 -5.59
N VAL A 329 2.35 9.91 -4.30
CA VAL A 329 3.01 10.72 -3.26
C VAL A 329 4.53 10.62 -3.36
N GLU A 330 5.08 9.46 -3.71
CA GLU A 330 6.51 9.27 -3.98
C GLU A 330 7.00 10.15 -5.16
N THR A 331 6.22 10.18 -6.25
CA THR A 331 6.53 11.04 -7.40
C THR A 331 6.53 12.52 -7.02
N VAL A 332 5.56 12.93 -6.20
CA VAL A 332 5.47 14.31 -5.67
C VAL A 332 6.66 14.60 -4.75
N LEU A 333 7.02 13.68 -3.86
CA LEU A 333 8.20 13.79 -2.99
C LEU A 333 9.49 13.96 -3.81
N ALA A 334 9.61 13.25 -4.92
CA ALA A 334 10.73 13.35 -5.86
C ALA A 334 10.70 14.61 -6.74
N LYS A 335 9.72 15.49 -6.56
CA LYS A 335 9.52 16.72 -7.35
C LYS A 335 9.43 16.47 -8.86
N LYS A 336 8.74 15.41 -9.24
CA LYS A 336 8.50 15.08 -10.66
C LYS A 336 7.04 15.35 -11.01
N PRO A 337 6.76 15.83 -12.24
CA PRO A 337 5.39 15.80 -12.78
C PRO A 337 4.85 14.37 -12.82
N ILE A 338 3.54 14.23 -12.62
CA ILE A 338 2.87 12.95 -12.69
C ILE A 338 1.61 13.05 -13.57
N PHE A 339 1.41 12.05 -14.41
CA PHE A 339 0.22 11.90 -15.25
C PHE A 339 -0.60 10.74 -14.69
N VAL A 340 -1.88 10.98 -14.45
CA VAL A 340 -2.72 10.05 -13.70
C VAL A 340 -3.99 9.70 -14.44
N ASN A 341 -4.52 8.51 -14.18
CA ASN A 341 -5.92 8.20 -14.39
C ASN A 341 -6.72 8.53 -13.13
N ASP A 342 -7.99 8.92 -13.25
CA ASP A 342 -8.89 9.09 -12.10
C ASP A 342 -9.19 7.72 -11.47
N TYR A 343 -8.18 7.15 -10.78
CA TYR A 343 -8.31 5.84 -10.16
C TYR A 343 -9.28 5.83 -8.98
N LYS A 344 -10.08 4.78 -8.94
CA LYS A 344 -11.14 4.64 -7.93
C LYS A 344 -10.63 3.87 -6.70
N PRO A 345 -11.25 4.14 -5.55
CA PRO A 345 -12.22 5.22 -5.27
C PRO A 345 -11.56 6.56 -4.87
N VAL A 346 -10.23 6.63 -4.83
CA VAL A 346 -9.43 7.56 -4.03
C VAL A 346 -9.08 8.86 -4.74
N TYR A 347 -8.68 8.82 -6.04
CA TYR A 347 -7.98 9.96 -6.62
C TYR A 347 -8.74 11.28 -6.50
N SER A 348 -9.96 11.34 -7.03
CA SER A 348 -10.75 12.57 -7.03
C SER A 348 -11.17 13.03 -5.63
N GLN A 349 -11.36 12.11 -4.68
CA GLN A 349 -11.83 12.42 -3.33
C GLN A 349 -10.71 12.81 -2.37
N ASP A 350 -9.57 12.14 -2.45
CA ASP A 350 -8.54 12.24 -1.41
C ASP A 350 -7.24 12.92 -1.89
N ILE A 351 -6.97 12.91 -3.18
CA ILE A 351 -5.72 13.42 -3.75
C ILE A 351 -5.98 14.58 -4.71
N GLY A 352 -6.71 14.37 -5.79
CA GLY A 352 -6.90 15.36 -6.85
C GLY A 352 -7.55 16.66 -6.37
N ASN A 353 -8.43 16.58 -5.35
CA ASN A 353 -9.08 17.73 -4.73
C ASN A 353 -8.14 18.61 -3.87
N LYS A 354 -6.89 18.21 -3.67
CA LYS A 354 -5.91 19.02 -2.91
C LYS A 354 -5.26 20.13 -3.75
N GLY A 355 -5.50 20.15 -5.06
CA GLY A 355 -5.01 21.20 -5.95
C GLY A 355 -3.65 20.88 -6.58
N PHE A 356 -3.26 19.61 -6.67
CA PHE A 356 -2.07 19.20 -7.43
C PHE A 356 -2.20 19.58 -8.90
N GLU A 357 -1.12 20.05 -9.48
CA GLU A 357 -1.01 20.25 -10.91
C GLU A 357 -0.60 18.95 -11.60
N THR A 358 -1.56 18.29 -12.24
CA THR A 358 -1.39 17.00 -12.94
C THR A 358 -2.18 17.01 -14.24
N VAL A 359 -1.76 16.18 -15.21
CA VAL A 359 -2.65 15.83 -16.32
C VAL A 359 -3.40 14.57 -15.94
N MET A 360 -4.70 14.72 -15.69
CA MET A 360 -5.58 13.61 -15.34
C MET A 360 -6.38 13.15 -16.56
N ILE A 361 -6.41 11.83 -16.76
CA ILE A 361 -7.32 11.18 -17.71
C ILE A 361 -8.41 10.42 -16.94
N THR A 362 -9.49 10.09 -17.61
CA THR A 362 -10.59 9.28 -17.06
C THR A 362 -10.78 8.01 -17.88
N GLU A 363 -11.14 6.91 -17.19
CA GLU A 363 -11.42 5.62 -17.83
C GLU A 363 -10.26 5.15 -18.75
N SER A 364 -9.02 5.47 -18.37
CA SER A 364 -7.80 5.17 -19.15
C SER A 364 -7.81 5.72 -20.59
N ASN A 365 -8.62 6.74 -20.87
CA ASN A 365 -8.78 7.31 -22.22
C ASN A 365 -7.80 8.47 -22.45
N LEU A 366 -6.85 8.27 -23.34
CA LEU A 366 -5.91 9.30 -23.82
C LEU A 366 -6.59 10.11 -24.93
N THR A 367 -7.02 11.33 -24.59
CA THR A 367 -7.53 12.27 -25.61
C THR A 367 -6.39 13.04 -26.28
N PRO A 368 -6.56 13.57 -27.51
CA PRO A 368 -5.54 14.40 -28.13
C PRO A 368 -5.12 15.59 -27.25
N GLU A 369 -6.06 16.19 -26.52
CA GLU A 369 -5.80 17.29 -25.60
C GLU A 369 -4.94 16.86 -24.42
N SER A 370 -5.24 15.72 -23.81
CA SER A 370 -4.44 15.21 -22.67
C SER A 370 -3.03 14.82 -23.12
N VAL A 371 -2.88 14.19 -24.29
CA VAL A 371 -1.58 13.86 -24.87
C VAL A 371 -0.77 15.12 -25.17
N GLN A 372 -1.40 16.18 -25.72
CA GLN A 372 -0.74 17.45 -25.96
C GLN A 372 -0.28 18.11 -24.66
N GLN A 373 -1.11 18.13 -23.62
CA GLN A 373 -0.74 18.66 -22.31
C GLN A 373 0.45 17.90 -21.69
N MET A 374 0.46 16.57 -21.78
CA MET A 374 1.59 15.74 -21.32
C MET A 374 2.85 16.05 -22.13
N SER A 375 2.73 16.17 -23.46
CA SER A 375 3.81 16.56 -24.35
C SER A 375 4.43 17.91 -23.98
N ASP A 376 3.60 18.93 -23.76
CA ASP A 376 4.06 20.28 -23.39
C ASP A 376 4.85 20.29 -22.08
N ILE A 377 4.52 19.40 -21.15
CA ILE A 377 5.26 19.22 -19.89
C ILE A 377 6.56 18.44 -20.14
N ILE A 378 6.49 17.27 -20.78
CA ILE A 378 7.63 16.36 -20.98
C ILE A 378 8.80 17.08 -21.68
N TYR A 379 8.51 17.86 -22.70
CA TYR A 379 9.52 18.55 -23.52
C TYR A 379 9.93 19.93 -22.98
N ASN A 380 9.40 20.34 -21.83
CA ASN A 380 9.76 21.59 -21.15
C ASN A 380 10.38 21.33 -19.76
N PRO A 381 11.71 21.18 -19.66
CA PRO A 381 12.38 20.93 -18.38
C PRO A 381 12.08 21.96 -17.31
N LYS A 382 11.96 23.23 -17.68
CA LYS A 382 11.62 24.31 -16.74
C LYS A 382 10.21 24.10 -16.16
N ARG A 383 9.26 23.75 -17.01
CA ARG A 383 7.88 23.45 -16.57
C ARG A 383 7.81 22.24 -15.64
N CYS A 384 8.61 21.20 -15.93
CA CYS A 384 8.72 20.04 -15.04
C CYS A 384 9.17 20.45 -13.63
N LEU A 385 10.18 21.31 -13.52
CA LEU A 385 10.68 21.81 -12.23
C LEU A 385 9.61 22.63 -11.50
N GLU A 386 8.94 23.54 -12.19
CA GLU A 386 7.87 24.39 -11.61
C GLU A 386 6.74 23.52 -11.05
N ILE A 387 6.24 22.55 -11.82
CA ILE A 387 5.20 21.60 -11.37
C ILE A 387 5.70 20.76 -10.20
N GLY A 388 6.93 20.25 -10.29
CA GLY A 388 7.52 19.43 -9.23
C GLY A 388 7.59 20.17 -7.90
N GLU A 389 8.09 21.40 -7.88
CA GLU A 389 8.17 22.24 -6.67
C GLU A 389 6.78 22.62 -6.16
N TYR A 390 5.85 22.97 -7.04
CA TYR A 390 4.47 23.30 -6.66
C TYR A 390 3.80 22.09 -5.99
N ASN A 391 3.84 20.93 -6.62
CA ASN A 391 3.23 19.71 -6.11
C ASN A 391 3.88 19.23 -4.80
N PHE A 392 5.20 19.37 -4.68
CA PHE A 392 5.92 19.05 -3.45
C PHE A 392 5.37 19.83 -2.24
N ASN A 393 5.13 21.13 -2.40
CA ASN A 393 4.58 21.96 -1.32
C ASN A 393 3.15 21.53 -0.93
N ILE A 394 2.33 21.13 -1.91
CA ILE A 394 0.99 20.58 -1.65
C ILE A 394 1.11 19.22 -0.95
N GLY A 395 1.99 18.34 -1.44
CA GLY A 395 2.23 17.02 -0.85
C GLY A 395 2.69 17.13 0.60
N LYS A 396 3.65 18.01 0.88
CA LYS A 396 4.12 18.29 2.25
C LYS A 396 2.98 18.73 3.17
N LYS A 397 2.07 19.57 2.69
CA LYS A 397 0.93 20.05 3.47
C LYS A 397 -0.08 18.95 3.82
N HIS A 398 -0.26 17.95 2.96
CA HIS A 398 -1.34 16.98 3.09
C HIS A 398 -0.90 15.54 3.40
N PHE A 399 0.37 15.18 3.10
CA PHE A 399 0.87 13.81 3.17
C PHE A 399 2.23 13.70 3.85
N SER A 400 2.57 14.63 4.74
CA SER A 400 3.83 14.60 5.50
C SER A 400 3.68 13.90 6.85
N TYR A 401 4.80 13.65 7.50
CA TYR A 401 4.85 13.11 8.87
C TYR A 401 4.16 14.02 9.89
N GLU A 402 4.20 15.34 9.68
CA GLU A 402 3.50 16.31 10.54
C GLU A 402 1.98 16.10 10.50
N VAL A 403 1.42 15.71 9.34
CA VAL A 403 0.01 15.36 9.22
C VAL A 403 -0.30 14.07 9.98
N LEU A 404 0.58 13.06 9.87
CA LEU A 404 0.44 11.81 10.62
C LEU A 404 0.53 12.07 12.14
N GLU A 405 1.48 12.89 12.58
CA GLU A 405 1.65 13.28 13.99
C GLU A 405 0.36 13.89 14.56
N GLU A 406 -0.27 14.83 13.83
CA GLU A 406 -1.55 15.41 14.25
C GLU A 406 -2.64 14.33 14.39
N LYS A 407 -2.76 13.45 13.40
CA LYS A 407 -3.76 12.38 13.39
C LYS A 407 -3.55 11.39 14.53
N LEU A 408 -2.31 10.92 14.72
CA LEU A 408 -1.98 9.96 15.79
C LEU A 408 -2.15 10.60 17.18
N SER A 409 -1.78 11.88 17.35
CA SER A 409 -2.02 12.60 18.59
C SER A 409 -3.50 12.66 18.98
N GLN A 410 -4.41 12.64 18.00
CA GLN A 410 -5.86 12.61 18.25
C GLN A 410 -6.36 11.17 18.49
N LEU A 411 -5.91 10.22 17.69
CA LEU A 411 -6.31 8.81 17.81
C LEU A 411 -5.91 8.19 19.15
N PHE A 412 -4.70 8.47 19.62
CA PHE A 412 -4.16 7.91 20.86
C PHE A 412 -4.49 8.73 22.12
N LYS A 413 -5.51 9.59 22.09
CA LYS A 413 -6.12 10.21 23.26
C LYS A 413 -7.23 9.28 23.80
N PHE A 414 -6.95 8.57 24.88
CA PHE A 414 -7.91 7.74 25.60
C PHE A 414 -8.22 8.32 26.98
#